data_13e3ef8ca074f01873fdabc2db238f1e
#
_entry.id   13e3ef8ca074f01873fdabc2db238f1e
#
_cell.length_a   1.000
_cell.length_b   1.000
_cell.length_c   1.000
_cell.angle_alpha   90.00
_cell.angle_beta   90.00
_cell.angle_gamma   90.00
#
_symmetry.space_group_name_H-M   'P 1'
#
loop_
_entity.id
_entity.type
_entity.pdbx_description
1 polymer ?
#
loop_
_entity_poly.entity_id
_entity_poly.type
_entity_poly.pdbx_seq_one_letter_code
_entity_poly.pdbx_strand_id
1 'polypeptide(L)'
;VFKTELIKTRAGKHIQTLWITDYTDSIMVKRFENNTTNTLEDIKVLDKGKVWIKATGEIRLDNYARETVMMARQIEVIKEPARRQDTVEVKRVELHTHSKMSAMDGIGNVSDYINQVAKWGHKAIAVTDHGNVQSFPEAQAASLKAGIKMIYGVELNMIEPYFNIVFNEKDMSIEDATYVSFDLETTGFSVIHDGITEFGAVKIKNGEVIDRLQSFVNPGKKIGTRVSQLTNITNEMVADAPTIKEFLPQILEFFGDAILVAHNAKFDIGFLNESLKRLNQKPITNPVIDSLALARAIMKPMKSYRLGNVCRVYRVNYDDDVAHRADYDAEVLGAVFTTMLHSIMQSGNYNLLDLNKLQKDDAYKIVFPYHMTALALNKEGLKNMFKIVSEANTTYFHDGSRIPKERLEYYRKGLLYGTSCYRSDVFEAALNSSDEKLEQLLEFYDYVEIQPFQDYYHLIDRGQIESEENLIISIKRLITAAKKLNKLIV
;
A
#
# COMPACT_ATOMS: atom_id res chain seq x y z
N VAL A 1 8.45 21.92 -29.53
CA VAL A 1 7.12 22.42 -29.92
C VAL A 1 6.29 21.27 -30.46
N PHE A 2 5.14 21.02 -29.90
CA PHE A 2 4.25 19.94 -30.37
C PHE A 2 2.96 20.48 -31.03
N LYS A 3 2.60 21.72 -30.76
CA LYS A 3 1.47 22.40 -31.39
C LYS A 3 1.82 23.87 -31.60
N THR A 4 1.31 24.47 -32.68
CA THR A 4 1.48 25.89 -32.99
C THR A 4 0.16 26.46 -33.52
N GLU A 5 -0.09 27.72 -33.21
CA GLU A 5 -1.22 28.48 -33.70
C GLU A 5 -0.79 29.92 -34.04
N LEU A 6 -1.20 30.42 -35.19
CA LEU A 6 -0.88 31.77 -35.66
C LEU A 6 -2.17 32.55 -35.88
N ILE A 7 -2.33 33.63 -35.15
CA ILE A 7 -3.52 34.50 -35.24
C ILE A 7 -3.11 35.89 -35.75
N LYS A 8 -3.80 36.40 -36.75
CA LYS A 8 -3.64 37.78 -37.22
C LYS A 8 -4.58 38.71 -36.45
N THR A 9 -4.01 39.69 -35.79
CA THR A 9 -4.77 40.71 -35.03
C THR A 9 -5.48 41.67 -35.94
N ARG A 10 -6.45 42.42 -35.41
CA ARG A 10 -7.13 43.51 -36.14
C ARG A 10 -6.18 44.60 -36.59
N ALA A 11 -5.05 44.79 -35.93
CA ALA A 11 -3.99 45.72 -36.29
C ALA A 11 -3.02 45.21 -37.38
N GLY A 12 -3.30 44.03 -37.95
CA GLY A 12 -2.50 43.40 -38.99
C GLY A 12 -1.25 42.67 -38.55
N LYS A 13 -0.92 42.70 -37.24
CA LYS A 13 0.21 42.00 -36.66
C LYS A 13 -0.16 40.55 -36.28
N HIS A 14 0.85 39.69 -36.15
CA HIS A 14 0.64 38.29 -35.81
C HIS A 14 0.95 38.02 -34.32
N ILE A 15 0.15 37.13 -33.73
CA ILE A 15 0.41 36.50 -32.43
C ILE A 15 0.63 35.01 -32.70
N GLN A 16 1.77 34.48 -32.29
CA GLN A 16 2.04 33.06 -32.35
C GLN A 16 1.95 32.48 -30.95
N THR A 17 1.20 31.40 -30.85
CA THR A 17 1.12 30.55 -29.65
C THR A 17 1.78 29.21 -29.95
N LEU A 18 2.73 28.84 -29.12
CA LEU A 18 3.46 27.57 -29.19
C LEU A 18 3.17 26.78 -27.93
N TRP A 19 2.80 25.51 -28.07
CA TRP A 19 2.75 24.58 -26.97
C TRP A 19 4.05 23.77 -26.94
N ILE A 20 4.82 23.94 -25.89
CA ILE A 20 6.14 23.33 -25.75
C ILE A 20 6.15 22.36 -24.58
N THR A 21 6.97 21.34 -24.68
CA THR A 21 7.25 20.37 -23.62
C THR A 21 8.71 19.95 -23.68
N ASP A 22 9.28 19.65 -22.53
CA ASP A 22 10.57 18.96 -22.37
C ASP A 22 10.37 17.50 -21.95
N TYR A 23 9.10 17.02 -21.97
CA TYR A 23 8.61 15.73 -21.50
C TYR A 23 8.51 15.58 -19.98
N THR A 24 8.83 16.60 -19.20
CA THR A 24 8.54 16.62 -17.74
C THR A 24 7.26 17.39 -17.46
N ASP A 25 7.05 18.48 -18.20
CA ASP A 25 5.85 19.31 -18.14
C ASP A 25 5.63 20.01 -19.49
N SER A 26 4.56 20.78 -19.60
CA SER A 26 4.25 21.56 -20.79
C SER A 26 3.77 22.94 -20.42
N ILE A 27 4.09 23.93 -21.29
CA ILE A 27 3.65 25.30 -21.11
C ILE A 27 3.29 25.93 -22.46
N MET A 28 2.33 26.84 -22.43
CA MET A 28 1.99 27.66 -23.56
C MET A 28 2.95 28.87 -23.62
N VAL A 29 3.58 29.06 -24.77
CA VAL A 29 4.46 30.21 -25.05
C VAL A 29 3.82 31.09 -26.07
N LYS A 30 3.62 32.38 -25.73
CA LYS A 30 3.09 33.40 -26.64
C LYS A 30 4.16 34.38 -27.03
N ARG A 31 4.21 34.74 -28.30
CA ARG A 31 5.02 35.84 -28.81
C ARG A 31 4.22 36.73 -29.76
N PHE A 32 4.60 37.99 -29.79
CA PHE A 32 3.98 39.02 -30.67
C PHE A 32 4.97 39.40 -31.74
N GLU A 33 4.46 39.55 -32.97
CA GLU A 33 5.22 40.08 -34.06
C GLU A 33 5.73 41.48 -33.74
N ASN A 34 7.02 41.73 -33.96
CA ASN A 34 7.67 43.03 -33.87
C ASN A 34 8.70 43.16 -34.98
N ASN A 35 9.31 44.37 -35.12
CA ASN A 35 10.19 44.66 -36.23
C ASN A 35 11.67 44.29 -35.95
N THR A 36 12.00 43.71 -34.82
CA THR A 36 13.40 43.48 -34.39
C THR A 36 13.74 42.06 -34.01
N THR A 37 12.98 41.46 -33.12
CA THR A 37 13.31 40.15 -32.50
C THR A 37 12.32 39.05 -32.82
N ASN A 38 11.13 39.38 -33.30
CA ASN A 38 10.07 38.44 -33.66
C ASN A 38 9.47 38.86 -35.00
N THR A 39 10.25 38.80 -36.07
CA THR A 39 9.78 39.13 -37.42
C THR A 39 8.79 38.06 -37.91
N LEU A 40 8.02 38.40 -38.95
CA LEU A 40 7.09 37.43 -39.55
C LEU A 40 7.82 36.20 -40.13
N GLU A 41 9.07 36.37 -40.58
CA GLU A 41 9.90 35.26 -41.06
C GLU A 41 10.29 34.33 -39.93
N ASP A 42 10.72 34.86 -38.77
CA ASP A 42 11.04 34.07 -37.57
C ASP A 42 9.81 33.31 -37.06
N ILE A 43 8.63 33.92 -37.14
CA ILE A 43 7.36 33.31 -36.75
C ILE A 43 7.03 32.14 -37.69
N LYS A 44 7.18 32.28 -38.99
CA LYS A 44 6.87 31.23 -39.97
C LYS A 44 7.80 30.02 -39.88
N VAL A 45 9.05 30.19 -39.46
CA VAL A 45 9.99 29.07 -39.26
C VAL A 45 9.46 28.06 -38.23
N LEU A 46 8.77 28.52 -37.19
CA LEU A 46 8.24 27.68 -36.13
C LEU A 46 6.81 27.16 -36.41
N ASP A 47 6.19 27.62 -37.46
CA ASP A 47 4.80 27.27 -37.79
C ASP A 47 4.64 25.78 -38.23
N LYS A 48 5.75 25.15 -38.62
CA LYS A 48 5.78 23.72 -39.01
C LYS A 48 5.71 22.76 -37.83
N GLY A 49 5.83 23.23 -36.57
CA GLY A 49 5.89 22.40 -35.35
C GLY A 49 7.06 21.40 -35.33
N LYS A 50 7.15 20.59 -34.31
CA LYS A 50 8.17 19.53 -34.14
C LYS A 50 9.62 20.01 -34.16
N VAL A 51 9.87 21.22 -33.67
CA VAL A 51 11.20 21.79 -33.50
C VAL A 51 11.51 21.95 -32.01
N TRP A 52 12.81 21.83 -31.66
CA TRP A 52 13.27 22.14 -30.33
C TRP A 52 13.62 23.62 -30.22
N ILE A 53 13.12 24.25 -29.18
CA ILE A 53 13.36 25.67 -28.94
C ILE A 53 13.81 25.93 -27.52
N LYS A 54 14.59 26.99 -27.32
CA LYS A 54 14.82 27.65 -26.04
C LYS A 54 14.04 28.94 -26.04
N ALA A 55 13.04 29.03 -25.18
CA ALA A 55 12.23 30.23 -24.99
C ALA A 55 12.67 30.98 -23.74
N THR A 56 12.85 32.29 -23.82
CA THR A 56 13.14 33.15 -22.68
C THR A 56 12.07 34.22 -22.60
N GLY A 57 11.47 34.44 -21.45
CA GLY A 57 10.37 35.37 -21.28
C GLY A 57 9.85 35.45 -19.84
N GLU A 58 8.70 36.06 -19.69
CA GLU A 58 8.00 36.23 -18.41
C GLU A 58 6.84 35.26 -18.28
N ILE A 59 6.74 34.62 -17.15
CA ILE A 59 5.59 33.80 -16.80
C ILE A 59 4.51 34.68 -16.20
N ARG A 60 3.30 34.64 -16.77
CA ARG A 60 2.15 35.39 -16.25
C ARG A 60 0.82 34.71 -16.56
N LEU A 61 -0.20 35.06 -15.79
CA LEU A 61 -1.56 34.67 -16.10
C LEU A 61 -2.05 35.38 -17.35
N ASP A 62 -2.47 34.64 -18.37
CA ASP A 62 -3.12 35.18 -19.55
C ASP A 62 -4.62 35.26 -19.30
N ASN A 63 -5.17 36.45 -19.23
CA ASN A 63 -6.59 36.66 -18.95
C ASN A 63 -7.51 36.13 -20.08
N TYR A 64 -6.98 35.93 -21.26
CA TYR A 64 -7.73 35.42 -22.41
C TYR A 64 -7.77 33.88 -22.42
N ALA A 65 -6.62 33.24 -22.19
CA ALA A 65 -6.51 31.79 -22.07
C ALA A 65 -6.95 31.28 -20.69
N ARG A 66 -7.00 32.13 -19.65
CA ARG A 66 -7.22 31.80 -18.24
C ARG A 66 -6.21 30.79 -17.70
N GLU A 67 -5.02 30.78 -18.26
CA GLU A 67 -3.93 29.85 -17.92
C GLU A 67 -2.62 30.61 -17.73
N THR A 68 -1.69 30.01 -17.02
CA THR A 68 -0.33 30.54 -16.91
C THR A 68 0.43 30.28 -18.20
N VAL A 69 0.95 31.36 -18.81
CA VAL A 69 1.68 31.29 -20.06
C VAL A 69 3.03 31.97 -19.94
N MET A 70 3.97 31.59 -20.79
CA MET A 70 5.21 32.33 -20.98
C MET A 70 5.04 33.36 -22.12
N MET A 71 5.22 34.61 -21.80
CA MET A 71 5.33 35.69 -22.82
C MET A 71 6.77 35.77 -23.26
N ALA A 72 7.07 35.17 -24.42
CA ALA A 72 8.43 35.07 -24.92
C ALA A 72 8.98 36.44 -25.39
N ARG A 73 10.14 36.79 -24.88
CA ARG A 73 10.98 37.90 -25.37
C ARG A 73 11.90 37.41 -26.49
N GLN A 74 12.42 36.19 -26.35
CA GLN A 74 13.31 35.58 -27.32
C GLN A 74 12.98 34.07 -27.46
N ILE A 75 13.04 33.59 -28.70
CA ILE A 75 12.94 32.17 -29.03
C ILE A 75 14.11 31.82 -29.94
N GLU A 76 14.83 30.82 -29.58
CA GLU A 76 15.97 30.27 -30.30
C GLU A 76 15.69 28.82 -30.69
N VAL A 77 15.86 28.48 -31.97
CA VAL A 77 15.78 27.07 -32.41
C VAL A 77 17.08 26.39 -31.99
N ILE A 78 16.95 25.31 -31.25
CA ILE A 78 18.08 24.54 -30.76
C ILE A 78 18.08 23.15 -31.36
N LYS A 79 19.23 22.49 -31.31
CA LYS A 79 19.33 21.06 -31.64
C LYS A 79 18.55 20.26 -30.61
N GLU A 80 17.91 19.18 -31.06
CA GLU A 80 17.25 18.24 -30.14
C GLU A 80 18.24 17.83 -29.03
N PRO A 81 17.87 18.00 -27.73
CA PRO A 81 18.70 17.55 -26.63
C PRO A 81 18.96 16.06 -26.75
N ALA A 82 20.15 15.62 -26.34
CA ALA A 82 20.49 14.20 -26.35
C ALA A 82 19.48 13.46 -25.47
N ARG A 83 18.77 12.52 -26.06
CA ARG A 83 17.84 11.68 -25.30
C ARG A 83 18.63 10.82 -24.32
N ARG A 84 18.04 10.60 -23.15
CA ARG A 84 18.61 9.68 -22.15
C ARG A 84 18.89 8.34 -22.79
N GLN A 85 20.10 7.81 -22.59
CA GLN A 85 20.54 6.51 -23.07
C GLN A 85 20.80 5.61 -21.87
N ASP A 86 20.54 4.34 -22.05
CA ASP A 86 21.03 3.33 -21.14
C ASP A 86 22.46 2.94 -21.59
N THR A 87 23.47 3.39 -20.81
CA THR A 87 24.89 3.16 -21.10
C THR A 87 25.48 2.00 -20.32
N VAL A 88 24.67 1.33 -19.48
CA VAL A 88 25.14 0.17 -18.70
C VAL A 88 25.45 -1.00 -19.63
N GLU A 89 26.58 -1.66 -19.41
CA GLU A 89 27.02 -2.79 -20.23
C GLU A 89 26.06 -3.98 -20.14
N VAL A 90 25.71 -4.39 -18.91
CA VAL A 90 24.73 -5.46 -18.67
C VAL A 90 23.34 -4.86 -18.59
N LYS A 91 22.53 -5.11 -19.60
CA LYS A 91 21.16 -4.59 -19.67
C LYS A 91 20.24 -5.39 -18.75
N ARG A 92 19.44 -4.69 -17.98
CA ARG A 92 18.36 -5.30 -17.20
C ARG A 92 17.21 -5.76 -18.11
N VAL A 93 16.35 -6.60 -17.58
CA VAL A 93 15.02 -6.90 -18.14
C VAL A 93 13.99 -6.22 -17.23
N GLU A 94 13.15 -5.37 -17.82
CA GLU A 94 12.05 -4.78 -17.09
C GLU A 94 10.96 -5.83 -16.88
N LEU A 95 10.61 -6.08 -15.61
CA LEU A 95 9.63 -7.12 -15.25
C LEU A 95 8.30 -6.55 -14.76
N HIS A 96 8.21 -5.21 -14.58
CA HIS A 96 7.04 -4.54 -14.03
C HIS A 96 6.74 -3.25 -14.82
N THR A 97 5.87 -3.34 -15.82
CA THR A 97 5.57 -2.22 -16.74
C THR A 97 4.08 -2.05 -16.92
N HIS A 98 3.60 -0.83 -16.70
CA HIS A 98 2.21 -0.43 -16.90
C HIS A 98 2.05 0.40 -18.17
N SER A 99 1.19 -0.06 -19.08
CA SER A 99 0.76 0.71 -20.24
C SER A 99 -0.48 1.55 -19.93
N LYS A 100 -0.94 2.34 -20.91
CA LYS A 100 -2.23 3.07 -20.81
C LYS A 100 -3.46 2.18 -20.55
N MET A 101 -3.32 0.85 -20.62
CA MET A 101 -4.37 -0.10 -20.24
C MET A 101 -4.46 -0.29 -18.72
N SER A 102 -3.48 0.16 -17.96
CA SER A 102 -3.54 0.31 -16.51
C SER A 102 -4.26 1.62 -16.20
N ALA A 103 -5.60 1.56 -16.09
CA ALA A 103 -6.43 2.74 -15.91
C ALA A 103 -6.02 3.55 -14.66
N MET A 104 -5.97 4.89 -14.80
CA MET A 104 -5.58 5.85 -13.74
C MET A 104 -4.11 5.78 -13.31
N ASP A 105 -3.26 5.02 -14.01
CA ASP A 105 -1.85 4.84 -13.68
C ASP A 105 -0.94 4.95 -14.92
N GLY A 106 -1.04 4.03 -15.88
CA GLY A 106 -0.23 4.05 -17.08
C GLY A 106 -0.68 5.11 -18.10
N ILE A 107 0.27 5.86 -18.69
CA ILE A 107 -0.02 6.92 -19.67
C ILE A 107 0.54 6.63 -21.08
N GLY A 108 1.52 5.74 -21.20
CA GLY A 108 2.21 5.45 -22.46
C GLY A 108 1.61 4.28 -23.23
N ASN A 109 1.81 4.28 -24.55
CA ASN A 109 1.49 3.10 -25.35
C ASN A 109 2.54 2.02 -25.09
N VAL A 110 2.10 0.77 -25.00
CA VAL A 110 3.01 -0.36 -24.81
C VAL A 110 4.04 -0.50 -25.91
N SER A 111 3.66 -0.17 -27.15
CA SER A 111 4.57 -0.15 -28.32
C SER A 111 5.71 0.84 -28.17
N ASP A 112 5.48 2.01 -27.53
CA ASP A 112 6.51 3.03 -27.31
C ASP A 112 7.55 2.53 -26.28
N TYR A 113 7.11 1.87 -25.21
CA TYR A 113 8.01 1.24 -24.23
C TYR A 113 8.86 0.15 -24.86
N ILE A 114 8.24 -0.76 -25.63
CA ILE A 114 8.96 -1.84 -26.34
C ILE A 114 10.00 -1.29 -27.30
N ASN A 115 9.64 -0.28 -28.09
CA ASN A 115 10.58 0.37 -29.01
C ASN A 115 11.72 1.08 -28.26
N GLN A 116 11.44 1.67 -27.10
CA GLN A 116 12.46 2.38 -26.32
C GLN A 116 13.46 1.40 -25.69
N VAL A 117 13.00 0.31 -25.06
CA VAL A 117 13.90 -0.69 -24.48
C VAL A 117 14.71 -1.43 -25.56
N ALA A 118 14.12 -1.65 -26.74
CA ALA A 118 14.85 -2.20 -27.90
C ALA A 118 15.99 -1.26 -28.33
N LYS A 119 15.74 0.05 -28.43
CA LYS A 119 16.77 1.08 -28.73
C LYS A 119 17.88 1.10 -27.68
N TRP A 120 17.59 0.81 -26.43
CA TRP A 120 18.56 0.73 -25.36
C TRP A 120 19.36 -0.59 -25.34
N GLY A 121 18.98 -1.55 -26.20
CA GLY A 121 19.64 -2.84 -26.31
C GLY A 121 19.18 -3.87 -25.28
N HIS A 122 18.04 -3.67 -24.63
CA HIS A 122 17.43 -4.67 -23.77
C HIS A 122 16.93 -5.85 -24.62
N LYS A 123 16.97 -7.06 -24.07
CA LYS A 123 16.59 -8.29 -24.79
C LYS A 123 15.14 -8.69 -24.57
N ALA A 124 14.52 -8.20 -23.51
CA ALA A 124 13.15 -8.55 -23.13
C ALA A 124 12.51 -7.42 -22.30
N ILE A 125 11.18 -7.45 -22.25
CA ILE A 125 10.34 -6.63 -21.37
C ILE A 125 9.11 -7.42 -20.97
N ALA A 126 8.69 -7.35 -19.70
CA ALA A 126 7.39 -7.82 -19.27
C ALA A 126 6.36 -6.69 -19.38
N VAL A 127 5.13 -7.05 -19.69
CA VAL A 127 3.97 -6.16 -19.67
C VAL A 127 3.03 -6.67 -18.59
N THR A 128 2.77 -5.83 -17.58
CA THR A 128 2.12 -6.22 -16.32
C THR A 128 1.02 -5.22 -15.93
N ASP A 129 0.10 -4.94 -16.85
CA ASP A 129 -1.01 -4.02 -16.58
C ASP A 129 -1.87 -4.49 -15.40
N HIS A 130 -2.48 -3.54 -14.67
CA HIS A 130 -3.33 -3.81 -13.52
C HIS A 130 -4.56 -4.63 -13.88
N GLY A 131 -4.63 -5.87 -13.41
CA GLY A 131 -5.79 -6.74 -13.48
C GLY A 131 -6.32 -7.06 -14.86
N ASN A 132 -5.58 -6.74 -15.93
CA ASN A 132 -5.99 -6.98 -17.30
C ASN A 132 -4.80 -7.32 -18.21
N VAL A 133 -5.12 -7.79 -19.41
CA VAL A 133 -4.15 -8.25 -20.44
C VAL A 133 -4.45 -7.64 -21.81
N GLN A 134 -5.12 -6.50 -21.85
CA GLN A 134 -5.60 -5.89 -23.09
C GLN A 134 -4.48 -5.39 -23.99
N SER A 135 -3.32 -5.04 -23.44
CA SER A 135 -2.15 -4.60 -24.20
C SER A 135 -1.40 -5.72 -24.93
N PHE A 136 -1.67 -7.00 -24.64
CA PHE A 136 -0.90 -8.12 -25.16
C PHE A 136 -0.83 -8.20 -26.70
N PRO A 137 -1.91 -8.02 -27.48
CA PRO A 137 -1.82 -8.08 -28.93
C PRO A 137 -0.91 -6.99 -29.52
N GLU A 138 -1.03 -5.75 -29.01
CA GLU A 138 -0.19 -4.63 -29.44
C GLU A 138 1.27 -4.86 -29.03
N ALA A 139 1.49 -5.29 -27.79
CA ALA A 139 2.82 -5.57 -27.26
C ALA A 139 3.54 -6.68 -28.04
N GLN A 140 2.84 -7.76 -28.38
CA GLN A 140 3.38 -8.84 -29.18
C GLN A 140 3.78 -8.37 -30.58
N ALA A 141 2.91 -7.62 -31.26
CA ALA A 141 3.21 -7.09 -32.58
C ALA A 141 4.43 -6.16 -32.56
N ALA A 142 4.52 -5.27 -31.55
CA ALA A 142 5.65 -4.36 -31.38
C ALA A 142 6.96 -5.12 -31.07
N SER A 143 6.91 -6.12 -30.19
CA SER A 143 8.09 -6.92 -29.81
C SER A 143 8.65 -7.74 -30.96
N LEU A 144 7.79 -8.35 -31.77
CA LEU A 144 8.20 -9.07 -32.99
C LEU A 144 8.88 -8.11 -33.97
N LYS A 145 8.32 -6.93 -34.18
CA LYS A 145 8.90 -5.88 -35.05
C LYS A 145 10.23 -5.37 -34.54
N ALA A 146 10.37 -5.19 -33.21
CA ALA A 146 11.57 -4.68 -32.56
C ALA A 146 12.65 -5.77 -32.34
N GLY A 147 12.34 -7.05 -32.53
CA GLY A 147 13.27 -8.17 -32.34
C GLY A 147 13.61 -8.45 -30.88
N ILE A 148 12.73 -8.11 -29.91
CA ILE A 148 12.93 -8.39 -28.50
C ILE A 148 11.88 -9.37 -27.96
N LYS A 149 12.19 -10.03 -26.84
CA LYS A 149 11.27 -10.97 -26.21
C LYS A 149 10.23 -10.21 -25.38
N MET A 150 8.95 -10.43 -25.65
CA MET A 150 7.88 -10.07 -24.75
C MET A 150 7.68 -11.15 -23.68
N ILE A 151 7.59 -10.75 -22.43
CA ILE A 151 7.17 -11.57 -21.29
C ILE A 151 5.73 -11.18 -20.95
N TYR A 152 4.84 -12.16 -21.01
CA TYR A 152 3.43 -11.97 -20.67
C TYR A 152 3.28 -11.93 -19.15
N GLY A 153 2.77 -10.86 -18.61
CA GLY A 153 2.57 -10.67 -17.17
C GLY A 153 1.30 -9.89 -16.86
N VAL A 154 0.93 -9.88 -15.62
CA VAL A 154 -0.18 -9.09 -15.08
C VAL A 154 0.12 -8.73 -13.63
N GLU A 155 -0.17 -7.50 -13.22
CA GLU A 155 -0.24 -7.16 -11.82
C GLU A 155 -1.64 -7.40 -11.29
N LEU A 156 -1.75 -8.14 -10.21
CA LEU A 156 -3.00 -8.61 -9.62
C LEU A 156 -3.21 -7.98 -8.24
N ASN A 157 -4.47 -7.77 -7.89
CA ASN A 157 -4.91 -7.47 -6.55
C ASN A 157 -5.23 -8.77 -5.81
N MET A 158 -4.22 -9.34 -5.17
CA MET A 158 -4.36 -10.56 -4.37
C MET A 158 -5.08 -10.26 -3.07
N ILE A 159 -5.97 -11.15 -2.66
CA ILE A 159 -6.65 -11.08 -1.37
C ILE A 159 -6.52 -12.40 -0.62
N GLU A 160 -6.51 -12.30 0.71
CA GLU A 160 -6.76 -13.41 1.61
C GLU A 160 -8.19 -13.26 2.16
N PRO A 161 -9.21 -13.86 1.53
CA PRO A 161 -10.61 -13.62 1.88
C PRO A 161 -10.98 -14.23 3.24
N TYR A 162 -10.18 -15.21 3.69
CA TYR A 162 -10.35 -15.81 4.99
C TYR A 162 -9.38 -15.16 5.98
N PHE A 163 -9.93 -14.60 7.03
CA PHE A 163 -9.17 -13.98 8.13
C PHE A 163 -9.54 -14.66 9.45
N ASN A 164 -8.56 -14.91 10.29
CA ASN A 164 -8.83 -15.51 11.59
C ASN A 164 -9.53 -14.48 12.49
N ILE A 165 -10.72 -14.85 12.98
CA ILE A 165 -11.40 -14.15 14.06
C ILE A 165 -10.75 -14.53 15.39
N VAL A 166 -10.34 -15.80 15.50
CA VAL A 166 -9.67 -16.35 16.68
C VAL A 166 -8.30 -16.88 16.30
N PHE A 167 -7.30 -16.51 17.08
CA PHE A 167 -5.93 -17.05 17.04
C PHE A 167 -5.70 -17.92 18.27
N ASN A 168 -4.74 -18.86 18.21
CA ASN A 168 -4.44 -19.80 19.29
C ASN A 168 -5.70 -20.51 19.80
N GLU A 169 -6.50 -21.01 18.85
CA GLU A 169 -7.79 -21.62 19.10
C GLU A 169 -7.71 -22.75 20.13
N LYS A 170 -8.72 -22.80 21.01
CA LYS A 170 -8.92 -23.87 21.98
C LYS A 170 -10.38 -24.32 21.97
N ASP A 171 -10.63 -25.59 22.19
CA ASP A 171 -11.98 -26.13 22.39
C ASP A 171 -12.47 -25.70 23.77
N MET A 172 -13.23 -24.63 23.84
CA MET A 172 -13.75 -24.07 25.08
C MET A 172 -15.03 -23.26 24.85
N SER A 173 -15.87 -23.25 25.91
CA SER A 173 -17.08 -22.42 25.92
C SER A 173 -16.72 -20.94 25.96
N ILE A 174 -17.50 -20.13 25.23
CA ILE A 174 -17.43 -18.67 25.27
C ILE A 174 -18.39 -18.07 26.30
N GLU A 175 -19.33 -18.84 26.85
CA GLU A 175 -20.38 -18.35 27.78
C GLU A 175 -19.79 -18.01 29.15
N ASP A 176 -19.03 -18.93 29.73
CA ASP A 176 -18.49 -18.80 31.10
C ASP A 176 -17.02 -18.33 31.10
N ALA A 177 -16.48 -17.96 29.96
CA ALA A 177 -15.09 -17.55 29.84
C ALA A 177 -14.80 -16.24 30.56
N THR A 178 -13.57 -16.08 31.01
CA THR A 178 -13.03 -14.78 31.42
C THR A 178 -12.35 -14.14 30.23
N TYR A 179 -12.64 -12.88 29.97
CA TYR A 179 -12.07 -12.12 28.88
C TYR A 179 -11.15 -11.01 29.40
N VAL A 180 -10.12 -10.70 28.65
CA VAL A 180 -9.35 -9.48 28.83
C VAL A 180 -9.41 -8.68 27.54
N SER A 181 -10.18 -7.60 27.57
CA SER A 181 -10.16 -6.60 26.52
C SER A 181 -8.97 -5.66 26.75
N PHE A 182 -8.13 -5.45 25.74
CA PHE A 182 -6.96 -4.61 25.89
C PHE A 182 -6.64 -3.85 24.61
N ASP A 183 -5.88 -2.76 24.77
CA ASP A 183 -5.41 -1.90 23.71
C ASP A 183 -4.02 -1.37 24.02
N LEU A 184 -3.25 -1.02 23.00
CA LEU A 184 -1.91 -0.45 23.08
C LEU A 184 -1.81 0.86 22.34
N GLU A 185 -1.20 1.87 22.97
CA GLU A 185 -0.65 3.00 22.24
C GLU A 185 0.84 2.82 22.01
N THR A 186 1.32 3.26 20.85
CA THR A 186 2.69 2.99 20.38
C THR A 186 3.31 4.22 19.73
N THR A 187 4.64 4.24 19.54
CA THR A 187 5.33 5.33 18.83
C THR A 187 5.13 5.31 17.32
N GLY A 188 4.53 4.25 16.78
CA GLY A 188 4.26 4.03 15.36
C GLY A 188 3.77 2.62 15.08
N PHE A 189 3.75 2.20 13.83
CA PHE A 189 3.11 0.95 13.42
C PHE A 189 4.05 -0.27 13.38
N SER A 190 5.36 -0.07 13.44
CA SER A 190 6.34 -1.13 13.25
C SER A 190 6.66 -1.84 14.57
N VAL A 191 6.33 -3.11 14.70
CA VAL A 191 6.71 -3.92 15.87
C VAL A 191 8.23 -4.01 16.05
N ILE A 192 9.02 -3.76 14.97
CA ILE A 192 10.47 -3.83 14.97
C ILE A 192 11.11 -2.52 15.42
N HIS A 193 10.57 -1.38 14.96
CA HIS A 193 11.18 -0.07 15.13
C HIS A 193 10.51 0.77 16.21
N ASP A 194 9.26 0.46 16.56
CA ASP A 194 8.46 1.25 17.48
C ASP A 194 8.34 0.60 18.86
N GLY A 195 7.94 1.40 19.83
CA GLY A 195 7.78 0.99 21.22
C GLY A 195 6.37 1.28 21.72
N ILE A 196 5.94 0.54 22.75
CA ILE A 196 4.68 0.74 23.44
C ILE A 196 4.81 1.98 24.32
N THR A 197 3.81 2.87 24.30
CA THR A 197 3.74 4.09 25.10
C THR A 197 2.67 4.03 26.19
N GLU A 198 1.60 3.27 25.97
CA GLU A 198 0.56 3.01 26.96
C GLU A 198 -0.01 1.60 26.77
N PHE A 199 -0.41 0.96 27.84
CA PHE A 199 -1.16 -0.28 27.89
C PHE A 199 -2.44 -0.05 28.72
N GLY A 200 -3.57 -0.46 28.18
CA GLY A 200 -4.85 -0.45 28.88
C GLY A 200 -5.56 -1.80 28.75
N ALA A 201 -6.13 -2.30 29.83
CA ALA A 201 -6.87 -3.55 29.82
C ALA A 201 -7.99 -3.58 30.87
N VAL A 202 -9.08 -4.26 30.54
CA VAL A 202 -10.16 -4.60 31.47
C VAL A 202 -10.42 -6.10 31.45
N LYS A 203 -10.58 -6.69 32.63
CA LYS A 203 -10.95 -8.09 32.80
C LYS A 203 -12.45 -8.18 32.98
N ILE A 204 -13.07 -9.05 32.18
CA ILE A 204 -14.52 -9.16 32.09
C ILE A 204 -14.93 -10.58 32.43
N LYS A 205 -15.92 -10.74 33.29
CA LYS A 205 -16.54 -12.02 33.65
C LYS A 205 -18.06 -11.83 33.68
N ASN A 206 -18.81 -12.70 33.04
CA ASN A 206 -20.28 -12.65 32.98
C ASN A 206 -20.82 -11.27 32.49
N GLY A 207 -20.08 -10.60 31.59
CA GLY A 207 -20.44 -9.29 31.07
C GLY A 207 -20.10 -8.09 31.97
N GLU A 208 -19.53 -8.34 33.15
CA GLU A 208 -19.13 -7.28 34.10
C GLU A 208 -17.61 -7.13 34.16
N VAL A 209 -17.13 -5.90 34.28
CA VAL A 209 -15.73 -5.59 34.50
C VAL A 209 -15.38 -5.90 35.95
N ILE A 210 -14.46 -6.85 36.16
CA ILE A 210 -14.05 -7.33 37.49
C ILE A 210 -12.66 -6.82 37.91
N ASP A 211 -11.84 -6.37 36.94
CA ASP A 211 -10.49 -5.87 37.22
C ASP A 211 -10.00 -4.95 36.08
N ARG A 212 -9.00 -4.12 36.35
CA ARG A 212 -8.42 -3.16 35.42
C ARG A 212 -6.91 -3.09 35.58
N LEU A 213 -6.19 -2.96 34.45
CA LEU A 213 -4.76 -2.70 34.44
C LEU A 213 -4.45 -1.61 33.40
N GLN A 214 -3.76 -0.55 33.83
CA GLN A 214 -3.35 0.54 32.96
C GLN A 214 -1.98 1.05 33.39
N SER A 215 -1.11 1.35 32.45
CA SER A 215 0.15 2.03 32.69
C SER A 215 0.65 2.72 31.44
N PHE A 216 1.23 3.91 31.62
CA PHE A 216 2.19 4.40 30.63
C PHE A 216 3.42 3.49 30.61
N VAL A 217 4.05 3.42 29.45
CA VAL A 217 5.26 2.61 29.22
C VAL A 217 6.30 3.51 28.56
N ASN A 218 7.52 3.48 29.07
CA ASN A 218 8.64 4.18 28.44
C ASN A 218 9.07 3.42 27.18
N PRO A 219 8.86 3.98 25.96
CA PRO A 219 9.19 3.28 24.72
C PRO A 219 10.68 3.19 24.41
N GLY A 220 11.55 3.84 25.22
CA GLY A 220 12.99 3.92 24.98
C GLY A 220 13.39 4.75 23.77
N LYS A 221 12.45 5.43 23.13
CA LYS A 221 12.67 6.36 22.01
C LYS A 221 11.74 7.55 22.11
N LYS A 222 12.04 8.60 21.33
CA LYS A 222 11.20 9.80 21.30
C LYS A 222 9.87 9.52 20.58
N ILE A 223 8.77 9.99 21.16
CA ILE A 223 7.44 9.99 20.52
C ILE A 223 7.42 11.13 19.50
N GLY A 224 7.08 10.80 18.25
CA GLY A 224 6.97 11.78 17.16
C GLY A 224 5.76 12.72 17.36
N THR A 225 5.87 13.95 16.88
CA THR A 225 4.83 14.99 17.06
C THR A 225 3.45 14.53 16.57
N ARG A 226 3.39 13.82 15.44
CA ARG A 226 2.14 13.33 14.87
C ARG A 226 1.46 12.29 15.76
N VAL A 227 2.25 11.37 16.33
CA VAL A 227 1.74 10.34 17.26
C VAL A 227 1.28 11.00 18.55
N SER A 228 2.10 11.91 19.12
CA SER A 228 1.74 12.64 20.32
C SER A 228 0.45 13.46 20.15
N GLN A 229 0.21 14.05 18.97
CA GLN A 229 -1.04 14.75 18.66
C GLN A 229 -2.24 13.80 18.52
N LEU A 230 -2.03 12.57 18.08
CA LEU A 230 -3.09 11.58 17.90
C LEU A 230 -3.50 10.96 19.24
N THR A 231 -2.52 10.56 20.05
CA THR A 231 -2.74 9.81 21.30
C THR A 231 -2.83 10.71 22.54
N ASN A 232 -2.48 11.99 22.40
CA ASN A 232 -2.28 12.93 23.49
C ASN A 232 -1.20 12.48 24.52
N ILE A 233 -0.34 11.52 24.16
CA ILE A 233 0.77 11.06 24.99
C ILE A 233 2.03 11.83 24.62
N THR A 234 2.64 12.50 25.63
CA THR A 234 3.86 13.26 25.42
C THR A 234 5.09 12.52 25.93
N ASN A 235 6.28 12.97 25.52
CA ASN A 235 7.54 12.39 25.99
C ASN A 235 7.70 12.53 27.52
N GLU A 236 7.19 13.60 28.10
CA GLU A 236 7.24 13.87 29.54
C GLU A 236 6.39 12.88 30.33
N MET A 237 5.21 12.48 29.78
CA MET A 237 4.30 11.53 30.45
C MET A 237 4.90 10.14 30.59
N VAL A 238 5.75 9.73 29.63
CA VAL A 238 6.35 8.39 29.62
C VAL A 238 7.78 8.34 30.14
N ALA A 239 8.40 9.50 30.46
CA ALA A 239 9.81 9.59 30.83
C ALA A 239 10.16 8.74 32.06
N ASP A 240 9.33 8.81 33.10
CA ASP A 240 9.50 8.11 34.38
C ASP A 240 8.63 6.81 34.45
N ALA A 241 7.95 6.45 33.37
CA ALA A 241 7.16 5.23 33.31
C ALA A 241 8.03 3.98 33.24
N PRO A 242 7.56 2.80 33.70
CA PRO A 242 8.29 1.55 33.56
C PRO A 242 8.53 1.24 32.08
N THR A 243 9.67 0.61 31.79
CA THR A 243 9.91 0.05 30.47
C THR A 243 9.02 -1.17 30.24
N ILE A 244 8.81 -1.54 28.98
CA ILE A 244 8.04 -2.77 28.65
C ILE A 244 8.65 -4.02 29.34
N LYS A 245 9.95 -4.08 29.50
CA LYS A 245 10.63 -5.17 30.21
C LYS A 245 10.20 -5.29 31.67
N GLU A 246 9.99 -4.16 32.34
CA GLU A 246 9.60 -4.11 33.74
C GLU A 246 8.10 -4.35 33.92
N PHE A 247 7.28 -3.90 32.97
CA PHE A 247 5.83 -3.98 33.07
C PHE A 247 5.22 -5.27 32.48
N LEU A 248 5.88 -5.92 31.53
CA LEU A 248 5.39 -7.12 30.84
C LEU A 248 5.01 -8.27 31.80
N PRO A 249 5.72 -8.54 32.91
CA PRO A 249 5.29 -9.56 33.86
C PRO A 249 3.90 -9.31 34.44
N GLN A 250 3.55 -8.05 34.71
CA GLN A 250 2.22 -7.68 35.23
C GLN A 250 1.15 -7.88 34.15
N ILE A 251 1.45 -7.56 32.88
CA ILE A 251 0.55 -7.82 31.76
C ILE A 251 0.24 -9.31 31.68
N LEU A 252 1.27 -10.18 31.71
CA LEU A 252 1.10 -11.63 31.60
C LEU A 252 0.33 -12.20 32.79
N GLU A 253 0.58 -11.72 34.01
CA GLU A 253 -0.17 -12.11 35.20
C GLU A 253 -1.64 -11.68 35.09
N PHE A 254 -1.88 -10.46 34.60
CA PHE A 254 -3.24 -9.95 34.36
C PHE A 254 -3.96 -10.76 33.28
N PHE A 255 -3.30 -11.18 32.23
CA PHE A 255 -3.88 -12.05 31.21
C PHE A 255 -4.26 -13.42 31.78
N GLY A 256 -3.39 -14.04 32.56
CA GLY A 256 -3.62 -15.40 33.10
C GLY A 256 -4.08 -16.36 32.01
N ASP A 257 -5.19 -17.08 32.24
CA ASP A 257 -5.79 -18.02 31.29
C ASP A 257 -6.95 -17.42 30.47
N ALA A 258 -7.18 -16.12 30.57
CA ALA A 258 -8.29 -15.44 29.90
C ALA A 258 -8.20 -15.52 28.37
N ILE A 259 -9.36 -15.41 27.72
CA ILE A 259 -9.44 -15.11 26.28
C ILE A 259 -9.14 -13.62 26.11
N LEU A 260 -8.17 -13.30 25.26
CA LEU A 260 -7.79 -11.94 24.97
C LEU A 260 -8.66 -11.37 23.86
N VAL A 261 -8.99 -10.09 23.94
CA VAL A 261 -9.79 -9.38 22.94
C VAL A 261 -9.10 -8.06 22.61
N ALA A 262 -8.79 -7.84 21.33
CA ALA A 262 -8.26 -6.57 20.86
C ALA A 262 -8.90 -6.18 19.51
N HIS A 263 -8.86 -4.90 19.15
CA HIS A 263 -9.44 -4.40 17.91
C HIS A 263 -8.36 -4.25 16.83
N ASN A 264 -8.25 -5.20 15.91
CA ASN A 264 -7.10 -5.48 15.05
C ASN A 264 -5.96 -6.16 15.82
N ALA A 265 -6.32 -7.22 16.51
CA ALA A 265 -5.49 -7.93 17.49
C ALA A 265 -4.08 -8.33 17.00
N LYS A 266 -3.89 -8.48 15.68
CA LYS A 266 -2.56 -8.75 15.11
C LYS A 266 -1.55 -7.65 15.45
N PHE A 267 -2.00 -6.42 15.55
CA PHE A 267 -1.17 -5.26 15.90
C PHE A 267 -0.69 -5.37 17.35
N ASP A 268 -1.60 -5.45 18.30
CA ASP A 268 -1.31 -5.44 19.74
C ASP A 268 -0.51 -6.69 20.15
N ILE A 269 -0.98 -7.85 19.72
CA ILE A 269 -0.28 -9.13 19.98
C ILE A 269 1.10 -9.14 19.30
N GLY A 270 1.24 -8.50 18.14
CA GLY A 270 2.52 -8.34 17.45
C GLY A 270 3.55 -7.60 18.31
N PHE A 271 3.18 -6.46 18.89
CA PHE A 271 4.04 -5.67 19.79
C PHE A 271 4.41 -6.43 21.06
N LEU A 272 3.44 -7.10 21.68
CA LEU A 272 3.70 -7.90 22.88
C LEU A 272 4.60 -9.10 22.58
N ASN A 273 4.34 -9.84 21.50
CA ASN A 273 5.17 -10.98 21.12
C ASN A 273 6.59 -10.60 20.71
N GLU A 274 6.76 -9.47 20.02
CA GLU A 274 8.10 -8.96 19.70
C GLU A 274 8.84 -8.53 20.99
N SER A 275 8.15 -7.92 21.95
CA SER A 275 8.71 -7.60 23.26
C SER A 275 9.13 -8.85 24.03
N LEU A 276 8.31 -9.88 24.02
CA LEU A 276 8.64 -11.20 24.63
C LEU A 276 9.85 -11.84 23.95
N LYS A 277 9.91 -11.81 22.62
CA LYS A 277 11.02 -12.34 21.83
C LYS A 277 12.35 -11.65 22.18
N ARG A 278 12.36 -10.31 22.29
CA ARG A 278 13.54 -9.54 22.70
C ARG A 278 14.02 -9.89 24.11
N LEU A 279 13.12 -10.40 24.96
CA LEU A 279 13.43 -10.87 26.30
C LEU A 279 13.70 -12.39 26.37
N ASN A 280 13.81 -13.07 25.22
CA ASN A 280 13.96 -14.53 25.09
C ASN A 280 12.83 -15.31 25.81
N GLN A 281 11.61 -14.77 25.82
CA GLN A 281 10.43 -15.41 26.38
C GLN A 281 9.55 -16.01 25.28
N LYS A 282 8.68 -16.94 25.65
CA LYS A 282 7.73 -17.58 24.73
C LYS A 282 6.62 -16.58 24.34
N PRO A 283 6.07 -16.66 23.12
CA PRO A 283 4.96 -15.82 22.71
C PRO A 283 3.69 -16.12 23.53
N ILE A 284 2.74 -15.22 23.48
CA ILE A 284 1.40 -15.35 24.08
C ILE A 284 0.72 -16.59 23.49
N THR A 285 0.18 -17.44 24.37
CA THR A 285 -0.52 -18.69 24.02
C THR A 285 -2.01 -18.67 24.37
N ASN A 286 -2.48 -17.57 24.94
CA ASN A 286 -3.90 -17.34 25.17
C ASN A 286 -4.67 -17.37 23.85
N PRO A 287 -5.91 -17.87 23.82
CA PRO A 287 -6.80 -17.59 22.71
C PRO A 287 -6.99 -16.08 22.57
N VAL A 288 -6.98 -15.60 21.33
CA VAL A 288 -7.14 -14.16 21.02
C VAL A 288 -8.29 -13.98 20.04
N ILE A 289 -9.26 -13.16 20.38
CA ILE A 289 -10.35 -12.76 19.48
C ILE A 289 -10.00 -11.39 18.89
N ASP A 290 -9.95 -11.31 17.56
CA ASP A 290 -9.88 -10.04 16.84
C ASP A 290 -11.29 -9.48 16.65
N SER A 291 -11.64 -8.46 17.40
CA SER A 291 -12.98 -7.85 17.37
C SER A 291 -13.26 -7.12 16.04
N LEU A 292 -12.24 -6.63 15.34
CA LEU A 292 -12.38 -6.06 14.00
C LEU A 292 -12.78 -7.17 12.98
N ALA A 293 -12.09 -8.31 13.03
CA ALA A 293 -12.40 -9.47 12.21
C ALA A 293 -13.81 -10.01 12.53
N LEU A 294 -14.16 -10.10 13.81
CA LEU A 294 -15.46 -10.50 14.27
C LEU A 294 -16.56 -9.55 13.78
N ALA A 295 -16.37 -8.24 13.91
CA ALA A 295 -17.31 -7.25 13.43
C ALA A 295 -17.55 -7.38 11.90
N ARG A 296 -16.50 -7.59 11.13
CA ARG A 296 -16.59 -7.83 9.68
C ARG A 296 -17.41 -9.08 9.34
N ALA A 297 -17.29 -10.14 10.14
CA ALA A 297 -18.00 -11.39 9.92
C ALA A 297 -19.49 -11.29 10.23
N ILE A 298 -19.87 -10.66 11.36
CA ILE A 298 -21.25 -10.71 11.87
C ILE A 298 -22.11 -9.49 11.49
N MET A 299 -21.49 -8.34 11.26
CA MET A 299 -22.22 -7.10 10.96
C MET A 299 -22.61 -7.02 9.47
N LYS A 300 -23.55 -6.11 9.15
CA LYS A 300 -23.82 -5.71 7.77
C LYS A 300 -22.62 -4.95 7.21
N PRO A 301 -22.35 -5.02 5.90
CA PRO A 301 -21.25 -4.30 5.28
C PRO A 301 -21.26 -2.80 5.62
N MET A 302 -20.11 -2.28 6.04
CA MET A 302 -19.89 -0.88 6.43
C MET A 302 -18.68 -0.31 5.68
N LYS A 303 -18.65 1.01 5.51
CA LYS A 303 -17.51 1.71 4.92
C LYS A 303 -16.26 1.66 5.81
N SER A 304 -16.44 1.55 7.12
CA SER A 304 -15.35 1.51 8.10
C SER A 304 -15.80 0.75 9.34
N TYR A 305 -14.92 -0.12 9.83
CA TYR A 305 -15.09 -0.92 11.05
C TYR A 305 -14.18 -0.45 12.18
N ARG A 306 -13.76 0.84 12.19
CA ARG A 306 -13.04 1.42 13.34
C ARG A 306 -13.88 1.29 14.60
N LEU A 307 -13.25 1.16 15.77
CA LEU A 307 -13.91 0.91 17.05
C LEU A 307 -15.10 1.85 17.29
N GLY A 308 -14.93 3.15 17.13
CA GLY A 308 -16.03 4.13 17.30
C GLY A 308 -17.21 3.89 16.35
N ASN A 309 -17.01 3.41 15.12
CA ASN A 309 -18.10 3.08 14.21
C ASN A 309 -18.84 1.81 14.64
N VAL A 310 -18.11 0.81 15.12
CA VAL A 310 -18.70 -0.43 15.68
C VAL A 310 -19.52 -0.10 16.93
N CYS A 311 -18.98 0.74 17.82
CA CYS A 311 -19.69 1.23 19.02
C CYS A 311 -21.01 1.90 18.68
N ARG A 312 -21.03 2.79 17.67
CA ARG A 312 -22.27 3.47 17.23
C ARG A 312 -23.35 2.48 16.78
N VAL A 313 -23.00 1.40 16.08
CA VAL A 313 -23.95 0.38 15.64
C VAL A 313 -24.53 -0.38 16.83
N TYR A 314 -23.72 -0.72 17.81
CA TYR A 314 -24.14 -1.42 19.02
C TYR A 314 -24.65 -0.49 20.13
N ARG A 315 -24.74 0.84 19.86
CA ARG A 315 -25.20 1.87 20.79
C ARG A 315 -24.38 1.93 22.08
N VAL A 316 -23.10 1.60 21.99
CA VAL A 316 -22.12 1.83 23.05
C VAL A 316 -21.60 3.26 22.89
N ASN A 317 -21.57 4.00 24.01
CA ASN A 317 -21.06 5.37 23.99
C ASN A 317 -19.56 5.36 23.63
N TYR A 318 -19.16 6.23 22.69
CA TYR A 318 -17.78 6.42 22.28
C TYR A 318 -17.52 7.91 22.12
N ASP A 319 -16.58 8.42 22.93
CA ASP A 319 -16.20 9.82 22.93
C ASP A 319 -14.94 9.98 22.10
N ASP A 320 -15.07 10.63 20.95
CA ASP A 320 -13.96 10.87 20.02
C ASP A 320 -12.88 11.80 20.63
N ASP A 321 -13.19 12.59 21.67
CA ASP A 321 -12.23 13.50 22.33
C ASP A 321 -11.31 12.77 23.33
N VAL A 322 -11.74 11.59 23.82
CA VAL A 322 -10.98 10.74 24.76
C VAL A 322 -10.37 9.53 24.05
N ALA A 323 -10.79 9.26 22.82
CA ALA A 323 -10.28 8.19 21.99
C ALA A 323 -8.74 8.24 21.83
N HIS A 324 -8.15 7.09 21.50
CA HIS A 324 -6.70 6.91 21.43
C HIS A 324 -6.01 7.06 22.80
N ARG A 325 -6.68 6.58 23.84
CA ARG A 325 -6.14 6.28 25.16
C ARG A 325 -6.42 4.81 25.45
N ALA A 326 -5.37 4.03 25.70
CA ALA A 326 -5.44 2.58 25.75
C ALA A 326 -6.43 2.07 26.83
N ASP A 327 -6.52 2.74 27.98
CA ASP A 327 -7.47 2.38 29.04
C ASP A 327 -8.94 2.60 28.63
N TYR A 328 -9.21 3.74 27.98
CA TYR A 328 -10.55 4.06 27.48
C TYR A 328 -10.95 3.13 26.33
N ASP A 329 -10.09 2.93 25.35
CA ASP A 329 -10.38 2.08 24.19
C ASP A 329 -10.55 0.62 24.61
N ALA A 330 -9.77 0.11 25.57
CA ALA A 330 -9.95 -1.21 26.16
C ALA A 330 -11.30 -1.39 26.86
N GLU A 331 -11.76 -0.38 27.61
CA GLU A 331 -13.05 -0.42 28.31
C GLU A 331 -14.22 -0.41 27.31
N VAL A 332 -14.18 0.50 26.36
CA VAL A 332 -15.20 0.61 25.31
C VAL A 332 -15.24 -0.64 24.43
N LEU A 333 -14.07 -1.17 24.07
CA LEU A 333 -13.96 -2.43 23.36
C LEU A 333 -14.60 -3.57 24.16
N GLY A 334 -14.34 -3.66 25.47
CA GLY A 334 -14.94 -4.64 26.34
C GLY A 334 -16.47 -4.57 26.34
N ALA A 335 -17.04 -3.37 26.41
CA ALA A 335 -18.49 -3.15 26.40
C ALA A 335 -19.12 -3.56 25.05
N VAL A 336 -18.52 -3.14 23.93
CA VAL A 336 -19.04 -3.50 22.59
C VAL A 336 -18.87 -4.99 22.31
N PHE A 337 -17.75 -5.57 22.71
CA PHE A 337 -17.49 -7.00 22.57
C PHE A 337 -18.51 -7.83 23.34
N THR A 338 -18.83 -7.48 24.57
CA THR A 338 -19.87 -8.14 25.36
C THR A 338 -21.21 -8.17 24.62
N THR A 339 -21.58 -7.05 23.99
CA THR A 339 -22.81 -6.97 23.19
C THR A 339 -22.74 -7.84 21.95
N MET A 340 -21.58 -7.89 21.25
CA MET A 340 -21.36 -8.78 20.11
C MET A 340 -21.45 -10.25 20.54
N LEU A 341 -20.85 -10.59 21.67
CA LEU A 341 -20.85 -11.95 22.21
C LEU A 341 -22.27 -12.45 22.50
N HIS A 342 -23.12 -11.63 23.12
CA HIS A 342 -24.53 -11.96 23.31
C HIS A 342 -25.24 -12.25 21.98
N SER A 343 -25.01 -11.46 20.95
CA SER A 343 -25.62 -11.67 19.62
C SER A 343 -25.17 -13.00 19.00
N ILE A 344 -23.91 -13.39 19.21
CA ILE A 344 -23.34 -14.64 18.72
C ILE A 344 -23.97 -15.82 19.43
N MET A 345 -24.08 -15.78 20.77
CA MET A 345 -24.70 -16.83 21.56
C MET A 345 -26.18 -17.00 21.23
N GLN A 346 -26.92 -15.90 21.00
CA GLN A 346 -28.33 -15.97 20.53
C GLN A 346 -28.47 -16.67 19.18
N SER A 347 -27.42 -16.69 18.34
CA SER A 347 -27.42 -17.43 17.07
C SER A 347 -26.99 -18.90 17.23
N GLY A 348 -26.78 -19.39 18.46
CA GLY A 348 -26.48 -20.78 18.76
C GLY A 348 -25.00 -21.15 18.75
N ASN A 349 -24.10 -20.17 18.73
CA ASN A 349 -22.66 -20.40 18.78
C ASN A 349 -22.16 -20.22 20.22
N TYR A 350 -21.70 -21.30 20.84
CA TYR A 350 -21.23 -21.32 22.21
C TYR A 350 -19.79 -21.79 22.37
N ASN A 351 -19.12 -22.11 21.27
CA ASN A 351 -17.74 -22.59 21.29
C ASN A 351 -16.80 -21.63 20.54
N LEU A 352 -15.63 -21.41 21.11
CA LEU A 352 -14.60 -20.54 20.53
C LEU A 352 -14.17 -20.99 19.12
N LEU A 353 -14.11 -22.30 18.86
CA LEU A 353 -13.78 -22.87 17.55
C LEU A 353 -14.80 -22.53 16.47
N ASP A 354 -16.04 -22.20 16.83
CA ASP A 354 -17.08 -21.89 15.85
C ASP A 354 -16.98 -20.44 15.33
N LEU A 355 -16.27 -19.56 16.03
CA LEU A 355 -16.17 -18.16 15.64
C LEU A 355 -15.49 -17.96 14.27
N ASN A 356 -14.46 -18.75 13.96
CA ASN A 356 -13.81 -18.69 12.64
C ASN A 356 -14.71 -19.15 11.49
N LYS A 357 -15.78 -19.88 11.78
CA LYS A 357 -16.79 -20.33 10.80
C LYS A 357 -17.87 -19.27 10.49
N LEU A 358 -17.90 -18.14 11.23
CA LEU A 358 -18.86 -17.06 11.03
C LEU A 358 -18.62 -16.23 9.79
N GLN A 359 -17.51 -16.46 9.10
CA GLN A 359 -17.18 -15.72 7.88
C GLN A 359 -18.16 -16.03 6.74
N LYS A 360 -18.48 -15.00 5.96
CA LYS A 360 -19.40 -15.11 4.82
C LYS A 360 -18.62 -15.32 3.52
N ASP A 361 -19.28 -15.91 2.54
CA ASP A 361 -18.69 -16.15 1.20
C ASP A 361 -18.28 -14.85 0.48
N ASP A 362 -18.83 -13.71 0.89
CA ASP A 362 -18.53 -12.41 0.31
C ASP A 362 -17.45 -11.62 1.10
N ALA A 363 -16.72 -12.26 2.02
CA ALA A 363 -15.62 -11.66 2.78
C ALA A 363 -14.54 -11.05 1.87
N TYR A 364 -14.38 -11.55 0.65
CA TYR A 364 -13.47 -10.97 -0.34
C TYR A 364 -13.74 -9.49 -0.68
N LYS A 365 -14.93 -8.98 -0.38
CA LYS A 365 -15.31 -7.57 -0.62
C LYS A 365 -14.76 -6.61 0.42
N ILE A 366 -14.50 -7.09 1.63
CA ILE A 366 -14.15 -6.26 2.78
C ILE A 366 -12.66 -6.33 3.17
N VAL A 367 -11.91 -7.24 2.57
CA VAL A 367 -10.46 -7.36 2.81
C VAL A 367 -9.67 -6.40 1.92
N PHE A 368 -8.51 -5.97 2.40
CA PHE A 368 -7.61 -5.11 1.64
C PHE A 368 -6.84 -5.95 0.60
N PRO A 369 -6.79 -5.51 -0.67
CA PRO A 369 -6.01 -6.20 -1.70
C PRO A 369 -4.54 -5.79 -1.67
N TYR A 370 -3.65 -6.75 -1.86
CA TYR A 370 -2.22 -6.56 -2.04
C TYR A 370 -1.82 -6.74 -3.50
N HIS A 371 -0.86 -5.95 -3.96
CA HIS A 371 -0.32 -6.10 -5.30
C HIS A 371 0.63 -7.30 -5.36
N MET A 372 0.56 -8.03 -6.44
CA MET A 372 1.51 -9.05 -6.83
C MET A 372 1.64 -9.14 -8.35
N THR A 373 2.78 -9.55 -8.86
CA THR A 373 2.96 -9.80 -10.28
C THR A 373 2.89 -11.28 -10.58
N ALA A 374 2.29 -11.64 -11.73
CA ALA A 374 2.33 -12.98 -12.28
C ALA A 374 2.94 -12.92 -13.68
N LEU A 375 3.96 -13.75 -13.95
CA LEU A 375 4.63 -13.86 -15.24
C LEU A 375 4.44 -15.25 -15.83
N ALA A 376 4.09 -15.34 -17.11
CA ALA A 376 3.91 -16.62 -17.79
C ALA A 376 5.23 -17.20 -18.30
N LEU A 377 5.59 -18.39 -17.84
CA LEU A 377 6.76 -19.14 -18.30
C LEU A 377 6.55 -19.83 -19.65
N ASN A 378 5.33 -20.24 -19.92
CA ASN A 378 4.95 -21.04 -21.08
C ASN A 378 3.47 -20.86 -21.44
N LYS A 379 3.01 -21.58 -22.49
CA LYS A 379 1.63 -21.51 -22.96
C LYS A 379 0.59 -21.97 -21.91
N GLU A 380 0.94 -22.91 -21.04
CA GLU A 380 0.06 -23.35 -19.95
C GLU A 380 -0.11 -22.22 -18.93
N GLY A 381 0.99 -21.58 -18.50
CA GLY A 381 0.96 -20.42 -17.63
C GLY A 381 0.17 -19.25 -18.22
N LEU A 382 0.36 -18.96 -19.52
CA LEU A 382 -0.43 -17.92 -20.19
C LEU A 382 -1.94 -18.24 -20.18
N LYS A 383 -2.31 -19.50 -20.42
CA LYS A 383 -3.72 -19.95 -20.31
C LYS A 383 -4.26 -19.80 -18.88
N ASN A 384 -3.46 -20.13 -17.88
CA ASN A 384 -3.84 -19.97 -16.47
C ASN A 384 -3.96 -18.50 -16.09
N MET A 385 -3.07 -17.63 -16.58
CA MET A 385 -3.17 -16.18 -16.41
C MET A 385 -4.49 -15.62 -16.95
N PHE A 386 -4.93 -16.03 -18.15
CA PHE A 386 -6.23 -15.62 -18.69
C PHE A 386 -7.40 -16.04 -17.78
N LYS A 387 -7.33 -17.23 -17.17
CA LYS A 387 -8.37 -17.69 -16.24
C LYS A 387 -8.37 -16.86 -14.95
N ILE A 388 -7.19 -16.60 -14.38
CA ILE A 388 -7.03 -15.73 -13.20
C ILE A 388 -7.64 -14.36 -13.47
N VAL A 389 -7.27 -13.71 -14.58
CA VAL A 389 -7.80 -12.40 -14.97
C VAL A 389 -9.31 -12.45 -15.18
N SER A 390 -9.83 -13.52 -15.78
CA SER A 390 -11.28 -13.69 -15.97
C SER A 390 -12.00 -13.81 -14.64
N GLU A 391 -11.54 -14.65 -13.72
CA GLU A 391 -12.14 -14.80 -12.38
C GLU A 391 -12.05 -13.48 -11.58
N ALA A 392 -10.91 -12.80 -11.64
CA ALA A 392 -10.69 -11.53 -10.94
C ALA A 392 -11.65 -10.41 -11.42
N ASN A 393 -12.01 -10.42 -12.70
CA ASN A 393 -12.88 -9.42 -13.31
C ASN A 393 -14.37 -9.82 -13.38
N THR A 394 -14.73 -11.02 -12.93
CA THR A 394 -16.12 -11.52 -12.92
C THR A 394 -16.53 -11.95 -11.53
N THR A 395 -16.03 -13.08 -11.06
CA THR A 395 -16.44 -13.72 -9.79
C THR A 395 -16.04 -12.88 -8.58
N TYR A 396 -14.84 -12.32 -8.58
CA TYR A 396 -14.29 -11.59 -7.43
C TYR A 396 -14.19 -10.07 -7.65
N PHE A 397 -14.86 -9.54 -8.66
CA PHE A 397 -14.86 -8.11 -8.91
C PHE A 397 -15.60 -7.33 -7.82
N HIS A 398 -14.89 -6.42 -7.15
CA HIS A 398 -15.47 -5.47 -6.20
C HIS A 398 -14.56 -4.26 -6.05
N ASP A 399 -15.01 -3.08 -6.49
CA ASP A 399 -14.20 -1.85 -6.57
C ASP A 399 -12.88 -2.03 -7.35
N GLY A 400 -12.86 -3.01 -8.27
CA GLY A 400 -11.71 -3.42 -9.06
C GLY A 400 -11.58 -4.95 -9.11
N SER A 401 -10.65 -5.43 -9.94
CA SER A 401 -10.34 -6.84 -10.04
C SER A 401 -9.65 -7.34 -8.77
N ARG A 402 -10.07 -8.46 -8.22
CA ARG A 402 -9.49 -9.11 -7.02
C ARG A 402 -9.35 -10.59 -7.27
N ILE A 403 -8.37 -11.24 -6.67
CA ILE A 403 -8.19 -12.68 -6.78
C ILE A 403 -7.76 -13.29 -5.45
N PRO A 404 -8.46 -14.29 -4.92
CA PRO A 404 -8.05 -15.02 -3.74
C PRO A 404 -6.73 -15.76 -3.95
N LYS A 405 -5.86 -15.76 -2.94
CA LYS A 405 -4.56 -16.44 -2.95
C LYS A 405 -4.69 -17.93 -3.27
N GLU A 406 -5.71 -18.60 -2.74
CA GLU A 406 -6.01 -20.00 -3.05
C GLU A 406 -6.29 -20.25 -4.54
N ARG A 407 -6.91 -19.28 -5.23
CA ARG A 407 -7.12 -19.38 -6.67
C ARG A 407 -5.82 -19.23 -7.46
N LEU A 408 -4.92 -18.40 -6.96
CA LEU A 408 -3.57 -18.26 -7.53
C LEU A 408 -2.79 -19.57 -7.37
N GLU A 409 -2.85 -20.21 -6.20
CA GLU A 409 -2.23 -21.52 -5.97
C GLU A 409 -2.81 -22.58 -6.89
N TYR A 410 -4.11 -22.60 -7.08
CA TYR A 410 -4.79 -23.54 -8.00
C TYR A 410 -4.31 -23.37 -9.47
N TYR A 411 -4.05 -22.14 -9.91
CA TYR A 411 -3.59 -21.84 -11.28
C TYR A 411 -2.07 -21.69 -11.41
N ARG A 412 -1.29 -22.00 -10.38
CA ARG A 412 0.15 -21.70 -10.31
C ARG A 412 0.98 -22.31 -11.43
N LYS A 413 0.55 -23.44 -12.00
CA LYS A 413 1.34 -24.18 -12.98
C LYS A 413 1.67 -23.33 -14.22
N GLY A 414 2.99 -23.19 -14.49
CA GLY A 414 3.51 -22.40 -15.61
C GLY A 414 3.55 -20.89 -15.37
N LEU A 415 3.34 -20.43 -14.13
CA LEU A 415 3.45 -19.04 -13.70
C LEU A 415 4.61 -18.87 -12.72
N LEU A 416 5.20 -17.68 -12.72
CA LEU A 416 6.06 -17.16 -11.65
C LEU A 416 5.33 -16.03 -10.96
N TYR A 417 5.36 -16.02 -9.64
CA TYR A 417 4.77 -14.98 -8.80
C TYR A 417 5.85 -14.11 -8.18
N GLY A 418 5.74 -12.80 -8.34
CA GLY A 418 6.62 -11.79 -7.79
C GLY A 418 5.93 -10.91 -6.76
N THR A 419 6.71 -10.33 -5.84
CA THR A 419 6.18 -9.50 -4.76
C THR A 419 5.62 -8.15 -5.21
N SER A 420 5.85 -7.75 -6.49
CA SER A 420 5.41 -6.46 -6.99
C SER A 420 5.96 -5.26 -6.18
N CYS A 421 5.20 -4.18 -6.06
CA CYS A 421 5.59 -2.87 -5.54
C CYS A 421 5.40 -2.74 -4.02
N TYR A 422 5.50 -1.51 -3.51
CA TYR A 422 5.29 -1.17 -2.09
C TYR A 422 3.89 -1.55 -1.54
N ARG A 423 2.92 -1.85 -2.39
CA ARG A 423 1.58 -2.30 -1.98
C ARG A 423 1.48 -3.80 -1.78
N SER A 424 2.58 -4.54 -1.76
CA SER A 424 2.59 -5.97 -1.47
C SER A 424 2.47 -6.25 0.04
N ASP A 425 1.92 -7.42 0.37
CA ASP A 425 1.90 -7.95 1.73
C ASP A 425 3.30 -8.15 2.31
N VAL A 426 4.25 -8.49 1.44
CA VAL A 426 5.66 -8.72 1.80
C VAL A 426 6.37 -7.41 2.16
N PHE A 427 6.13 -6.32 1.41
CA PHE A 427 6.71 -5.02 1.73
C PHE A 427 6.13 -4.46 3.04
N GLU A 428 4.81 -4.59 3.24
CA GLU A 428 4.15 -4.23 4.50
C GLU A 428 4.74 -5.02 5.67
N ALA A 429 4.97 -6.34 5.49
CA ALA A 429 5.58 -7.17 6.52
C ALA A 429 7.05 -6.79 6.77
N ALA A 430 7.81 -6.40 5.74
CA ALA A 430 9.18 -5.92 5.92
C ALA A 430 9.25 -4.63 6.73
N LEU A 431 8.23 -3.77 6.64
CA LEU A 431 8.11 -2.55 7.45
C LEU A 431 7.67 -2.86 8.90
N ASN A 432 6.64 -3.69 9.07
CA ASN A 432 5.82 -3.68 10.27
C ASN A 432 5.78 -5.01 11.03
N SER A 433 6.22 -6.12 10.44
CA SER A 433 6.10 -7.45 11.03
C SER A 433 7.44 -8.06 11.44
N SER A 434 7.39 -9.18 12.20
CA SER A 434 8.57 -9.95 12.56
C SER A 434 9.22 -10.63 11.34
N ASP A 435 10.49 -11.05 11.47
CA ASP A 435 11.21 -11.71 10.40
C ASP A 435 10.58 -13.07 10.04
N GLU A 436 10.04 -13.78 11.02
CA GLU A 436 9.34 -15.05 10.81
C GLU A 436 8.09 -14.86 9.95
N LYS A 437 7.33 -13.78 10.19
CA LYS A 437 6.14 -13.48 9.39
C LYS A 437 6.51 -13.08 7.97
N LEU A 438 7.56 -12.27 7.82
CA LEU A 438 8.11 -11.89 6.53
C LEU A 438 8.55 -13.11 5.72
N GLU A 439 9.31 -14.02 6.32
CA GLU A 439 9.76 -15.27 5.71
C GLU A 439 8.58 -16.15 5.29
N GLN A 440 7.59 -16.32 6.16
CA GLN A 440 6.36 -17.08 5.87
C GLN A 440 5.62 -16.55 4.63
N LEU A 441 5.48 -15.23 4.51
CA LEU A 441 4.82 -14.62 3.34
C LEU A 441 5.63 -14.83 2.06
N LEU A 442 6.97 -14.72 2.16
CA LEU A 442 7.87 -14.90 1.03
C LEU A 442 7.86 -16.34 0.45
N GLU A 443 7.48 -17.35 1.22
CA GLU A 443 7.38 -18.73 0.71
C GLU A 443 6.47 -18.84 -0.51
N PHE A 444 5.41 -18.04 -0.57
CA PHE A 444 4.46 -18.03 -1.67
C PHE A 444 5.06 -17.53 -2.98
N TYR A 445 6.01 -16.61 -2.95
CA TYR A 445 6.57 -15.94 -4.11
C TYR A 445 7.78 -16.67 -4.70
N ASP A 446 7.97 -16.56 -6.01
CA ASP A 446 9.11 -17.14 -6.73
C ASP A 446 10.29 -16.15 -6.80
N TYR A 447 9.99 -14.85 -6.86
CA TYR A 447 11.00 -13.79 -6.88
C TYR A 447 10.54 -12.56 -6.09
N VAL A 448 11.52 -11.74 -5.70
CA VAL A 448 11.32 -10.51 -4.93
C VAL A 448 11.73 -9.32 -5.78
N GLU A 449 10.85 -8.37 -5.93
CA GLU A 449 11.09 -7.11 -6.62
C GLU A 449 11.56 -6.04 -5.62
N ILE A 450 12.64 -5.35 -5.95
CA ILE A 450 13.14 -4.18 -5.21
C ILE A 450 13.17 -3.00 -6.16
N GLN A 451 12.32 -2.03 -5.92
CA GLN A 451 12.23 -0.82 -6.71
C GLN A 451 13.35 0.17 -6.34
N PRO A 452 13.67 1.15 -7.22
CA PRO A 452 14.56 2.26 -6.85
C PRO A 452 14.05 3.01 -5.61
N PHE A 453 14.96 3.47 -4.76
CA PHE A 453 14.59 4.15 -3.49
C PHE A 453 13.65 5.33 -3.69
N GLN A 454 13.77 6.05 -4.82
CA GLN A 454 12.93 7.20 -5.16
C GLN A 454 11.45 6.85 -5.26
N ASP A 455 11.13 5.60 -5.63
CA ASP A 455 9.75 5.14 -5.78
C ASP A 455 9.05 4.95 -4.42
N TYR A 456 9.83 4.89 -3.33
CA TYR A 456 9.30 4.77 -1.97
C TYR A 456 9.25 6.10 -1.20
N TYR A 457 9.89 7.19 -1.66
CA TYR A 457 9.97 8.46 -0.90
C TYR A 457 8.62 9.07 -0.58
N HIS A 458 7.63 8.88 -1.44
CA HIS A 458 6.26 9.31 -1.17
C HIS A 458 5.65 8.68 0.10
N LEU A 459 6.14 7.53 0.55
CA LEU A 459 5.71 6.89 1.81
C LEU A 459 6.24 7.64 3.02
N ILE A 460 7.46 8.19 2.91
CA ILE A 460 8.06 9.05 3.93
C ILE A 460 7.31 10.39 3.98
N ASP A 461 7.06 11.00 2.83
CA ASP A 461 6.34 12.27 2.72
C ASP A 461 4.92 12.19 3.31
N ARG A 462 4.26 11.03 3.16
CA ARG A 462 2.94 10.76 3.74
C ARG A 462 2.98 10.34 5.20
N GLY A 463 4.17 10.17 5.78
CA GLY A 463 4.36 9.71 7.15
C GLY A 463 3.95 8.25 7.39
N GLN A 464 3.98 7.42 6.33
CA GLN A 464 3.76 5.97 6.43
C GLN A 464 5.05 5.26 6.86
N ILE A 465 6.20 5.84 6.53
CA ILE A 465 7.53 5.44 7.00
C ILE A 465 8.14 6.66 7.70
N GLU A 466 8.72 6.46 8.88
CA GLU A 466 9.22 7.55 9.73
C GLU A 466 10.42 8.26 9.08
N SER A 467 11.32 7.50 8.44
CA SER A 467 12.57 8.03 7.89
C SER A 467 13.13 7.19 6.75
N GLU A 468 14.06 7.76 5.99
CA GLU A 468 14.83 7.04 4.97
C GLU A 468 15.65 5.89 5.58
N GLU A 469 16.14 6.05 6.81
CA GLU A 469 16.86 4.99 7.52
C GLU A 469 15.98 3.77 7.77
N ASN A 470 14.74 3.97 8.22
CA ASN A 470 13.76 2.90 8.43
C ASN A 470 13.39 2.21 7.11
N LEU A 471 13.27 2.95 6.02
CA LEU A 471 13.09 2.39 4.68
C LEU A 471 14.25 1.49 4.29
N ILE A 472 15.49 1.96 4.45
CA ILE A 472 16.72 1.20 4.13
C ILE A 472 16.80 -0.08 4.96
N ILE A 473 16.49 -0.02 6.26
CA ILE A 473 16.47 -1.20 7.13
C ILE A 473 15.45 -2.20 6.64
N SER A 474 14.23 -1.76 6.31
CA SER A 474 13.16 -2.64 5.85
C SER A 474 13.47 -3.32 4.52
N ILE A 475 14.06 -2.59 3.57
CA ILE A 475 14.52 -3.20 2.31
C ILE A 475 15.66 -4.19 2.56
N LYS A 476 16.61 -3.90 3.47
CA LYS A 476 17.66 -4.86 3.84
C LYS A 476 17.08 -6.11 4.49
N ARG A 477 16.06 -5.99 5.33
CA ARG A 477 15.34 -7.15 5.91
C ARG A 477 14.73 -8.01 4.80
N LEU A 478 14.01 -7.37 3.86
CA LEU A 478 13.42 -8.06 2.72
C LEU A 478 14.46 -8.81 1.89
N ILE A 479 15.58 -8.16 1.56
CA ILE A 479 16.70 -8.78 0.83
C ILE A 479 17.29 -9.95 1.61
N THR A 480 17.46 -9.81 2.92
CA THR A 480 18.03 -10.85 3.78
C THR A 480 17.13 -12.07 3.84
N ALA A 481 15.82 -11.87 4.04
CA ALA A 481 14.83 -12.94 4.05
C ALA A 481 14.75 -13.64 2.68
N ALA A 482 14.76 -12.88 1.58
CA ALA A 482 14.77 -13.42 0.23
C ALA A 482 16.00 -14.31 -0.04
N LYS A 483 17.19 -13.86 0.37
CA LYS A 483 18.44 -14.64 0.25
C LYS A 483 18.40 -15.91 1.08
N LYS A 484 17.90 -15.84 2.33
CA LYS A 484 17.74 -16.99 3.22
C LYS A 484 16.85 -18.07 2.61
N LEU A 485 15.80 -17.66 1.89
CA LEU A 485 14.86 -18.55 1.20
C LEU A 485 15.27 -18.88 -0.26
N ASN A 486 16.49 -18.51 -0.69
CA ASN A 486 16.99 -18.70 -2.05
C ASN A 486 16.05 -18.13 -3.14
N LYS A 487 15.35 -17.02 -2.85
CA LYS A 487 14.52 -16.33 -3.85
C LYS A 487 15.37 -15.46 -4.77
N LEU A 488 14.99 -15.40 -6.04
CA LEU A 488 15.58 -14.45 -6.99
C LEU A 488 15.19 -13.03 -6.57
N ILE A 489 16.15 -12.11 -6.58
CA ILE A 489 15.92 -10.68 -6.33
C ILE A 489 16.13 -9.95 -7.66
N VAL A 490 15.16 -9.13 -8.04
CA VAL A 490 15.12 -8.37 -9.29
C VAL A 490 14.93 -6.88 -9.05
#